data_e11d446ff85bf46de8864a0ea7fc1de7
#
_entry.id   e11d446ff85bf46de8864a0ea7fc1de7
#
_cell.length_a   1.000
_cell.length_b   1.000
_cell.length_c   1.000
_cell.angle_alpha   90.00
_cell.angle_beta   90.00
_cell.angle_gamma   90.00
#
_symmetry.space_group_name_H-M   'P 1'
#
loop_
_entity.id
_entity.type
_entity.pdbx_description
1 polymer ?
#
loop_
_entity_poly.entity_id
_entity_poly.type
_entity_poly.pdbx_seq_one_letter_code
_entity_poly.pdbx_strand_id
1 'polypeptide(L)'
;TPAEAFPNTQAKLASFAAGKGTILFFEDMDVVRSLQEQFALYAENFPIWSDQSTGIAQHAVWVALAEANIGANLQHYNPIIDEEVAATWNIPANWKLTGQMPFGSIEAPAAPKDFMDDADRFMVIK
;
A
#
# COMPACT_ATOMS: atom_id res chain seq x y z
N THR A 1 16.39 -0.65 11.57
CA THR A 1 17.04 -1.74 10.82
C THR A 1 18.33 -2.11 11.52
N PRO A 2 18.59 -3.39 11.85
CA PRO A 2 19.87 -3.82 12.39
C PRO A 2 21.03 -3.44 11.46
N ALA A 3 22.19 -3.11 12.02
CA ALA A 3 23.34 -2.63 11.24
C ALA A 3 23.78 -3.61 10.14
N GLU A 4 23.70 -4.90 10.40
CA GLU A 4 24.01 -5.98 9.46
C GLU A 4 23.03 -6.10 8.28
N ALA A 5 21.79 -5.64 8.44
CA ALA A 5 20.77 -5.64 7.40
C ALA A 5 20.74 -4.33 6.58
N PHE A 6 21.50 -3.32 6.98
CA PHE A 6 21.49 -2.00 6.37
C PHE A 6 21.86 -2.00 4.87
N PRO A 7 22.91 -2.73 4.41
CA PRO A 7 23.22 -2.80 2.99
C PRO A 7 22.09 -3.36 2.13
N ASN A 8 21.39 -4.38 2.62
CA ASN A 8 20.25 -4.97 1.91
C ASN A 8 19.07 -3.99 1.84
N THR A 9 18.83 -3.24 2.92
CA THR A 9 17.81 -2.19 2.96
C THR A 9 18.14 -1.06 1.98
N GLN A 10 19.39 -0.63 1.92
CA GLN A 10 19.83 0.39 0.95
C GLN A 10 19.65 -0.08 -0.49
N ALA A 11 20.04 -1.32 -0.80
CA ALA A 11 19.88 -1.89 -2.14
C ALA A 11 18.40 -1.97 -2.53
N LYS A 12 17.53 -2.34 -1.59
CA LYS A 12 16.08 -2.37 -1.81
C LYS A 12 15.53 -0.98 -2.10
N LEU A 13 15.89 0.04 -1.32
CA LEU A 13 15.47 1.42 -1.54
C LEU A 13 15.99 1.97 -2.88
N ALA A 14 17.24 1.66 -3.24
CA ALA A 14 17.82 2.04 -4.53
C ALA A 14 17.05 1.40 -5.69
N SER A 15 16.58 0.15 -5.56
CA SER A 15 15.76 -0.51 -6.58
C SER A 15 14.42 0.19 -6.81
N PHE A 16 13.80 0.73 -5.76
CA PHE A 16 12.58 1.52 -5.89
C PHE A 16 12.84 2.87 -6.57
N ALA A 17 13.94 3.53 -6.21
CA ALA A 17 14.32 4.80 -6.80
C ALA A 17 14.70 4.69 -8.29
N ALA A 18 15.14 3.52 -8.74
CA ALA A 18 15.45 3.25 -10.14
C ALA A 18 14.21 3.09 -11.03
N GLY A 19 13.03 2.96 -10.44
CA GLY A 19 11.76 2.86 -11.16
C GLY A 19 11.35 4.15 -11.86
N LYS A 20 10.25 4.10 -12.59
CA LYS A 20 9.70 5.24 -13.34
C LYS A 20 9.03 6.26 -12.41
N GLY A 21 8.41 5.80 -11.32
CA GLY A 21 7.68 6.62 -10.38
C GLY A 21 7.13 5.82 -9.22
N THR A 22 6.41 6.52 -8.35
CA THR A 22 5.73 5.91 -7.19
C THR A 22 4.32 6.49 -7.08
N ILE A 23 3.34 5.61 -6.95
CA ILE A 23 1.96 5.98 -6.63
C ILE A 23 1.87 6.05 -5.11
N LEU A 24 1.36 7.18 -4.60
CA LEU A 24 1.07 7.36 -3.18
C LEU A 24 -0.43 7.21 -2.96
N PHE A 25 -0.81 6.39 -1.99
CA PHE A 25 -2.20 6.16 -1.63
C PHE A 25 -2.54 6.92 -0.36
N PHE A 26 -3.65 7.62 -0.39
CA PHE A 26 -4.13 8.40 0.76
C PHE A 26 -5.58 8.05 1.06
N GLU A 27 -5.94 8.20 2.33
CA GLU A 27 -7.32 8.16 2.79
C GLU A 27 -7.72 9.54 3.30
N ASP A 28 -8.89 10.02 2.88
CA ASP A 28 -9.47 11.26 3.40
C ASP A 28 -10.13 10.98 4.77
N MET A 29 -9.45 11.37 5.82
CA MET A 29 -9.91 11.12 7.19
C MET A 29 -11.11 11.97 7.59
N ASP A 30 -11.43 13.05 6.87
CA ASP A 30 -12.67 13.81 7.10
C ASP A 30 -13.89 12.99 6.68
N VAL A 31 -13.78 12.21 5.61
CA VAL A 31 -14.84 11.28 5.19
C VAL A 31 -15.07 10.22 6.27
N VAL A 32 -13.99 9.63 6.79
CA VAL A 32 -14.09 8.62 7.86
C VAL A 32 -14.77 9.20 9.09
N ARG A 33 -14.36 10.38 9.55
CA ARG A 33 -14.96 11.07 10.71
C ARG A 33 -16.44 11.41 10.48
N SER A 34 -16.76 11.92 9.31
CA SER A 34 -18.14 12.25 8.94
C SER A 34 -19.06 11.02 9.01
N LEU A 35 -18.58 9.87 8.53
CA LEU A 35 -19.35 8.62 8.63
C LEU A 35 -19.49 8.13 10.07
N GLN A 36 -18.46 8.28 10.89
CA GLN A 36 -18.53 7.96 12.33
C GLN A 36 -19.60 8.80 13.05
N GLU A 37 -19.69 10.09 12.71
CA GLU A 37 -20.70 11.00 13.28
C GLU A 37 -22.13 10.67 12.80
N GLN A 38 -22.28 10.41 11.49
CA GLN A 38 -23.60 10.10 10.91
C GLN A 38 -24.15 8.73 11.36
N PHE A 39 -23.28 7.77 11.59
CA PHE A 39 -23.62 6.40 11.94
C PHE A 39 -22.90 5.97 13.21
N ALA A 40 -23.18 6.65 14.30
CA ALA A 40 -22.48 6.49 15.59
C ALA A 40 -22.43 5.05 16.10
N LEU A 41 -23.45 4.23 15.80
CA LEU A 41 -23.48 2.81 16.18
C LEU A 41 -22.32 2.00 15.57
N TYR A 42 -21.84 2.43 14.43
CA TYR A 42 -20.75 1.78 13.69
C TYR A 42 -19.45 2.61 13.71
N ALA A 43 -19.34 3.60 14.58
CA ALA A 43 -18.20 4.54 14.58
C ALA A 43 -16.84 3.83 14.64
N GLU A 44 -16.71 2.78 15.44
CA GLU A 44 -15.46 2.01 15.57
C GLU A 44 -15.12 1.16 14.33
N ASN A 45 -16.11 0.88 13.47
CA ASN A 45 -15.93 0.07 12.28
C ASN A 45 -15.39 0.87 11.09
N PHE A 46 -15.75 2.15 10.95
CA PHE A 46 -15.38 2.94 9.78
C PHE A 46 -13.87 3.04 9.54
N PRO A 47 -12.99 3.23 10.54
CA PRO A 47 -11.55 3.20 10.31
C PRO A 47 -11.07 1.84 9.77
N ILE A 48 -11.62 0.73 10.26
CA ILE A 48 -11.30 -0.63 9.81
C ILE A 48 -11.74 -0.82 8.36
N TRP A 49 -12.97 -0.42 8.04
CA TRP A 49 -13.49 -0.52 6.67
C TRP A 49 -12.76 0.39 5.70
N SER A 50 -12.31 1.56 6.14
CA SER A 50 -11.45 2.45 5.37
C SER A 50 -10.12 1.76 5.00
N ASP A 51 -9.46 1.13 5.96
CA ASP A 51 -8.23 0.39 5.71
C ASP A 51 -8.44 -0.77 4.74
N GLN A 52 -9.55 -1.51 4.88
CA GLN A 52 -9.92 -2.59 3.94
C GLN A 52 -10.19 -2.05 2.54
N SER A 53 -10.91 -0.95 2.41
CA SER A 53 -11.19 -0.28 1.13
C SER A 53 -9.91 0.21 0.45
N THR A 54 -8.97 0.73 1.23
CA THR A 54 -7.64 1.12 0.74
C THR A 54 -6.90 -0.06 0.13
N GLY A 55 -6.94 -1.22 0.78
CA GLY A 55 -6.34 -2.46 0.25
C GLY A 55 -6.96 -2.89 -1.09
N ILE A 56 -8.27 -2.74 -1.23
CA ILE A 56 -8.98 -3.03 -2.49
C ILE A 56 -8.52 -2.07 -3.60
N ALA A 57 -8.42 -0.77 -3.31
CA ALA A 57 -7.95 0.22 -4.27
C ALA A 57 -6.50 -0.03 -4.70
N GLN A 58 -5.63 -0.36 -3.76
CA GLN A 58 -4.23 -0.71 -4.02
C GLN A 58 -4.12 -1.95 -4.91
N HIS A 59 -4.91 -2.98 -4.65
CA HIS A 59 -4.97 -4.18 -5.49
C HIS A 59 -5.43 -3.85 -6.91
N ALA A 60 -6.50 -3.07 -7.05
CA ALA A 60 -7.03 -2.69 -8.36
C ALA A 60 -6.00 -1.92 -9.21
N VAL A 61 -5.27 -0.99 -8.61
CA VAL A 61 -4.18 -0.25 -9.29
C VAL A 61 -3.05 -1.19 -9.69
N TRP A 62 -2.66 -2.10 -8.80
CA TRP A 62 -1.59 -3.07 -9.06
C TRP A 62 -1.95 -4.00 -10.23
N VAL A 63 -3.18 -4.50 -10.25
CA VAL A 63 -3.69 -5.33 -11.37
C VAL A 63 -3.69 -4.55 -12.68
N ALA A 64 -4.15 -3.30 -12.66
CA ALA A 64 -4.14 -2.45 -13.86
C ALA A 64 -2.72 -2.22 -14.41
N LEU A 65 -1.74 -2.01 -13.54
CA LEU A 65 -0.33 -1.92 -13.93
C LEU A 65 0.18 -3.23 -14.52
N ALA A 66 -0.15 -4.36 -13.90
CA ALA A 66 0.23 -5.69 -14.39
C ALA A 66 -0.36 -5.99 -15.77
N GLU A 67 -1.63 -5.65 -16.01
CA GLU A 67 -2.29 -5.76 -17.33
C GLU A 67 -1.61 -4.89 -18.39
N ALA A 68 -1.05 -3.75 -18.00
CA ALA A 68 -0.26 -2.88 -18.87
C ALA A 68 1.21 -3.32 -19.00
N ASN A 69 1.59 -4.48 -18.45
CA ASN A 69 2.95 -5.00 -18.41
C ASN A 69 3.94 -4.06 -17.70
N ILE A 70 3.49 -3.42 -16.63
CA ILE A 70 4.29 -2.54 -15.77
C ILE A 70 4.55 -3.27 -14.46
N GLY A 71 5.82 -3.33 -14.05
CA GLY A 71 6.22 -3.88 -12.75
C GLY A 71 5.91 -2.90 -11.63
N ALA A 72 5.41 -3.43 -10.51
CA ALA A 72 5.14 -2.64 -9.32
C ALA A 72 5.27 -3.49 -8.06
N ASN A 73 5.48 -2.84 -6.93
CA ASN A 73 5.30 -3.49 -5.64
C ASN A 73 4.74 -2.52 -4.60
N LEU A 74 4.04 -3.03 -3.61
CA LEU A 74 3.41 -2.25 -2.56
C LEU A 74 4.30 -2.20 -1.32
N GLN A 75 4.58 -0.98 -0.85
CA GLN A 75 5.35 -0.71 0.35
C GLN A 75 4.54 0.10 1.34
N HIS A 76 4.91 -0.01 2.63
CA HIS A 76 4.27 0.67 3.73
C HIS A 76 5.34 1.27 4.66
N TYR A 77 5.96 2.37 4.24
CA TYR A 77 6.93 3.10 5.06
C TYR A 77 6.28 4.11 6.00
N ASN A 78 5.00 3.96 6.21
CA ASN A 78 4.19 4.74 7.15
C ASN A 78 4.51 4.31 8.60
N PRO A 79 4.53 5.23 9.58
CA PRO A 79 4.37 6.69 9.43
C PRO A 79 5.70 7.43 9.20
N ILE A 80 6.82 6.73 9.04
CA ILE A 80 8.18 7.32 9.03
C ILE A 80 8.34 8.44 8.01
N ILE A 81 7.70 8.31 6.84
CA ILE A 81 7.82 9.26 5.73
C ILE A 81 6.66 10.27 5.65
N ASP A 82 5.65 10.16 6.49
CA ASP A 82 4.39 10.88 6.34
C ASP A 82 4.57 12.40 6.36
N GLU A 83 5.34 12.93 7.31
CA GLU A 83 5.58 14.37 7.44
C GLU A 83 6.35 14.94 6.24
N GLU A 84 7.38 14.24 5.77
CA GLU A 84 8.19 14.68 4.65
C GLU A 84 7.41 14.63 3.33
N VAL A 85 6.61 13.60 3.12
CA VAL A 85 5.69 13.48 1.98
C VAL A 85 4.69 14.62 1.98
N ALA A 86 4.05 14.91 3.11
CA ALA A 86 3.07 15.97 3.23
C ALA A 86 3.68 17.35 2.95
N ALA A 87 4.88 17.61 3.46
CA ALA A 87 5.59 18.88 3.25
C ALA A 87 6.07 19.04 1.80
N THR A 88 6.61 17.97 1.21
CA THR A 88 7.20 18.02 -0.14
C THR A 88 6.15 18.28 -1.22
N TRP A 89 4.98 17.68 -1.10
CA TRP A 89 3.91 17.78 -2.11
C TRP A 89 2.66 18.54 -1.64
N ASN A 90 2.77 19.24 -0.51
CA ASN A 90 1.68 20.05 0.04
C ASN A 90 0.36 19.24 0.16
N ILE A 91 0.46 18.06 0.74
CA ILE A 91 -0.69 17.16 0.93
C ILE A 91 -1.65 17.75 1.97
N PRO A 92 -2.98 17.69 1.74
CA PRO A 92 -3.94 18.15 2.74
C PRO A 92 -3.76 17.45 4.09
N ALA A 93 -3.93 18.18 5.20
CA ALA A 93 -3.71 17.68 6.56
C ALA A 93 -4.66 16.52 6.95
N ASN A 94 -5.83 16.44 6.31
CA ASN A 94 -6.81 15.39 6.52
C ASN A 94 -6.53 14.12 5.69
N TRP A 95 -5.51 14.12 4.83
CA TRP A 95 -5.13 12.96 4.03
C TRP A 95 -4.06 12.15 4.76
N LYS A 96 -4.40 10.91 5.09
CA LYS A 96 -3.49 9.94 5.71
C LYS A 96 -2.84 9.09 4.63
N LEU A 97 -1.52 9.10 4.59
CA LEU A 97 -0.75 8.22 3.69
C LEU A 97 -0.94 6.76 4.12
N THR A 98 -1.33 5.89 3.19
CA THR A 98 -1.68 4.49 3.47
C THR A 98 -0.80 3.48 2.74
N GLY A 99 -0.04 3.89 1.77
CA GLY A 99 0.87 3.01 1.05
C GLY A 99 1.60 3.70 -0.08
N GLN A 100 2.67 3.08 -0.54
CA GLN A 100 3.51 3.53 -1.63
C GLN A 100 3.68 2.39 -2.62
N MET A 101 3.51 2.66 -3.92
CA MET A 101 3.66 1.66 -4.97
C MET A 101 4.67 2.13 -6.01
N PRO A 102 5.97 1.85 -5.80
CA PRO A 102 6.97 2.04 -6.85
C PRO A 102 6.61 1.21 -8.08
N PHE A 103 6.77 1.79 -9.27
CA PHE A 103 6.49 1.11 -10.52
C PHE A 103 7.54 1.46 -11.59
N GLY A 104 7.65 0.59 -12.58
CA GLY A 104 8.57 0.77 -13.71
C GLY A 104 8.53 -0.41 -14.67
N SER A 105 9.44 -0.42 -15.64
CA SER A 105 9.59 -1.54 -16.56
C SER A 105 9.99 -2.83 -15.83
N ILE A 106 9.52 -3.97 -16.35
CA ILE A 106 9.90 -5.28 -15.82
C ILE A 106 11.23 -5.67 -16.45
N GLU A 107 12.31 -5.53 -15.69
CA GLU A 107 13.66 -5.87 -16.14
C GLU A 107 13.99 -7.36 -15.92
N ALA A 108 13.35 -7.97 -14.92
CA ALA A 108 13.46 -9.38 -14.63
C ALA A 108 12.13 -9.92 -14.11
N PRO A 109 11.76 -11.18 -14.40
CA PRO A 109 10.55 -11.77 -13.84
C PRO A 109 10.65 -11.89 -12.32
N ALA A 110 9.49 -11.87 -11.65
CA ALA A 110 9.45 -12.15 -10.23
C ALA A 110 9.96 -13.56 -9.92
N ALA A 111 10.66 -13.71 -8.79
CA ALA A 111 11.10 -15.01 -8.34
C ALA A 111 9.90 -15.95 -8.07
N PRO A 112 10.04 -17.25 -8.26
CA PRO A 112 9.02 -18.22 -7.87
C PRO A 112 8.64 -18.06 -6.40
N LYS A 113 7.38 -18.33 -6.09
CA LYS A 113 6.85 -18.31 -4.72
C LYS A 113 6.29 -19.69 -4.37
N ASP A 114 6.53 -20.07 -3.14
CA ASP A 114 5.82 -21.19 -2.55
C ASP A 114 4.49 -20.70 -1.97
N PHE A 115 3.45 -21.51 -2.14
CA PHE A 115 2.11 -21.19 -1.63
C PHE A 115 1.73 -22.26 -0.60
N MET A 116 1.02 -21.82 0.42
CA MET A 116 0.33 -22.69 1.36
C MET A 116 -0.65 -23.58 0.59
N ASP A 117 -0.86 -24.81 1.05
CA ASP A 117 -1.85 -25.72 0.47
C ASP A 117 -3.26 -25.09 0.50
N ASP A 118 -4.01 -25.25 -0.56
CA ASP A 118 -5.37 -24.72 -0.66
C ASP A 118 -6.30 -25.28 0.42
N ALA A 119 -6.11 -26.52 0.84
CA ALA A 119 -6.84 -27.11 1.95
C ALA A 119 -6.67 -26.40 3.30
N ASP A 120 -5.51 -25.72 3.49
CA ASP A 120 -5.22 -24.95 4.70
C ASP A 120 -5.75 -23.51 4.64
N ARG A 121 -6.18 -23.05 3.45
CA ARG A 121 -6.62 -21.68 3.20
C ARG A 121 -8.10 -21.54 2.94
N PHE A 122 -8.70 -22.53 2.32
CA PHE A 122 -10.07 -22.46 1.84
C PHE A 122 -10.91 -23.60 2.40
N MET A 123 -12.13 -23.27 2.79
CA MET A 123 -13.12 -24.24 3.20
C MET A 123 -14.37 -24.05 2.35
N VAL A 124 -14.86 -25.13 1.76
CA VAL A 124 -16.14 -25.17 1.03
C VAL A 124 -17.16 -25.93 1.85
N ILE A 125 -18.20 -25.25 2.29
CA ILE A 125 -19.33 -25.82 3.04
C ILE A 125 -20.46 -26.01 2.04
N LYS A 126 -20.94 -27.27 1.94
CA LYS A 126 -22.04 -27.63 1.04
C LYS A 126 -23.33 -27.80 1.83
#